data_3899875ac9bc7f48d69b2cc597cb2c8e
#
_entry.id   3899875ac9bc7f48d69b2cc597cb2c8e
#
_cell.length_a   1.000
_cell.length_b   1.000
_cell.length_c   1.000
_cell.angle_alpha   90.00
_cell.angle_beta   90.00
_cell.angle_gamma   90.00
#
_symmetry.space_group_name_H-M   'P 1'
#
loop_
_entity.id
_entity.type
_entity.pdbx_description
1 polymer ?
#
loop_
_entity_poly.entity_id
_entity_poly.type
_entity_poly.pdbx_seq_one_letter_code
_entity_poly.pdbx_strand_id
1 'polypeptide(L)'
;MMPDPAVPDPAVPVPAVSDPAVSDPAAPPAPAVPPTPPVPLSALLAHGELGLRQIAGPVDADTAVHWAHTSEMSDPYPYLLGGELLLTAGVHIPEATGPGGYFDTYVSRIVAAGGAALGFGVAPVHDRVPGALVAACDAHGLPLIEVPPSTTFSGVARAVWQLMARARHAELRRVTEAQQGLAAAASRPDPVRAVLRRLAQCVNGTAVLYGPEGTELASAGRGPTPAALAGLAAVVRPGAAR
;
A
#
# COMPACT_ATOMS: atom_id res chain seq x y z
N MET A 1 -44.02 71.15 -2.66
CA MET A 1 -44.14 70.57 -1.30
C MET A 1 -44.17 69.07 -1.46
N MET A 2 -42.97 68.46 -1.49
CA MET A 2 -42.79 67.00 -1.63
C MET A 2 -42.83 66.39 -0.24
N PRO A 3 -43.46 65.23 -0.03
CA PRO A 3 -43.45 64.55 1.25
C PRO A 3 -42.13 63.79 1.45
N ASP A 4 -41.68 63.81 2.68
CA ASP A 4 -40.48 63.25 3.27
C ASP A 4 -40.49 61.69 3.18
N PRO A 5 -39.35 61.02 2.88
CA PRO A 5 -39.33 59.56 2.86
C PRO A 5 -39.26 59.02 4.29
N ALA A 6 -40.14 58.06 4.57
CA ALA A 6 -40.28 57.38 5.84
C ALA A 6 -39.03 56.62 6.22
N VAL A 7 -38.62 56.84 7.52
CA VAL A 7 -37.53 56.12 8.19
C VAL A 7 -37.94 54.66 8.40
N PRO A 8 -37.11 53.65 8.09
CA PRO A 8 -37.44 52.25 8.38
C PRO A 8 -37.30 51.97 9.88
N ASP A 9 -38.26 51.25 10.41
CA ASP A 9 -38.39 50.73 11.77
C ASP A 9 -37.22 49.83 12.18
N PRO A 10 -36.73 49.90 13.42
CA PRO A 10 -35.63 49.02 13.84
C PRO A 10 -36.08 47.56 13.94
N ALA A 11 -35.35 46.68 13.25
CA ALA A 11 -35.60 45.26 13.22
C ALA A 11 -35.53 44.62 14.62
N VAL A 12 -36.61 43.94 14.98
CA VAL A 12 -36.68 43.11 16.19
C VAL A 12 -35.72 41.95 16.05
N PRO A 13 -34.85 41.62 17.01
CA PRO A 13 -33.94 40.48 16.94
C PRO A 13 -34.74 39.19 17.09
N VAL A 14 -34.67 38.33 16.05
CA VAL A 14 -35.19 36.97 16.07
C VAL A 14 -34.28 36.14 16.98
N PRO A 15 -34.80 35.42 18.00
CA PRO A 15 -33.97 34.54 18.82
C PRO A 15 -33.43 33.40 17.98
N ALA A 16 -32.10 33.17 18.04
CA ALA A 16 -31.42 32.03 17.44
C ALA A 16 -31.96 30.75 18.08
N VAL A 17 -32.70 29.99 17.30
CA VAL A 17 -33.08 28.62 17.64
C VAL A 17 -31.81 27.78 17.47
N SER A 18 -31.21 27.39 18.59
CA SER A 18 -30.14 26.39 18.60
C SER A 18 -30.75 25.06 18.22
N ASP A 19 -30.47 24.59 17.00
CA ASP A 19 -30.76 23.22 16.60
C ASP A 19 -30.01 22.24 17.52
N PRO A 20 -30.69 21.27 18.15
CA PRO A 20 -29.99 20.21 18.86
C PRO A 20 -29.17 19.44 17.82
N ALA A 21 -27.86 19.31 18.06
CA ALA A 21 -26.95 18.50 17.28
C ALA A 21 -27.55 17.09 17.13
N VAL A 22 -28.12 16.81 15.97
CA VAL A 22 -28.46 15.46 15.57
C VAL A 22 -27.15 14.73 15.40
N SER A 23 -26.79 13.91 16.40
CA SER A 23 -25.70 12.96 16.27
C SER A 23 -26.04 12.02 15.13
N ASP A 24 -25.34 12.19 14.02
CA ASP A 24 -25.44 11.31 12.85
C ASP A 24 -25.14 9.89 13.34
N PRO A 25 -26.05 8.92 13.18
CA PRO A 25 -25.78 7.54 13.54
C PRO A 25 -24.57 7.11 12.71
N ALA A 26 -23.50 6.70 13.40
CA ALA A 26 -22.23 6.26 12.80
C ALA A 26 -22.52 5.41 11.57
N ALA A 27 -22.11 5.88 10.41
CA ALA A 27 -22.25 5.14 9.16
C ALA A 27 -21.68 3.73 9.37
N PRO A 28 -22.37 2.67 8.91
CA PRO A 28 -21.85 1.31 9.05
C PRO A 28 -20.45 1.27 8.44
N PRO A 29 -19.49 0.58 9.08
CA PRO A 29 -18.14 0.48 8.55
C PRO A 29 -18.23 -0.02 7.11
N ALA A 30 -17.63 0.73 6.20
CA ALA A 30 -17.55 0.33 4.80
C ALA A 30 -17.00 -1.10 4.75
N PRO A 31 -17.57 -1.99 3.90
CA PRO A 31 -17.08 -3.35 3.79
C PRO A 31 -15.58 -3.27 3.52
N ALA A 32 -14.79 -3.89 4.42
CA ALA A 32 -13.34 -3.93 4.32
C ALA A 32 -13.00 -4.63 2.99
N VAL A 33 -12.73 -3.84 1.96
CA VAL A 33 -12.16 -4.38 0.72
C VAL A 33 -10.82 -5.00 1.14
N PRO A 34 -10.61 -6.31 0.89
CA PRO A 34 -9.34 -6.92 1.23
C PRO A 34 -8.22 -6.11 0.60
N PRO A 35 -7.15 -5.78 1.36
CA PRO A 35 -6.09 -4.92 0.87
C PRO A 35 -5.54 -5.52 -0.43
N THR A 36 -5.48 -4.70 -1.48
CA THR A 36 -4.89 -5.13 -2.75
C THR A 36 -3.41 -5.39 -2.50
N PRO A 37 -2.86 -6.54 -2.93
CA PRO A 37 -1.46 -6.83 -2.67
C PRO A 37 -0.56 -5.76 -3.30
N PRO A 38 0.44 -5.27 -2.57
CA PRO A 38 1.39 -4.30 -3.11
C PRO A 38 2.23 -4.93 -4.21
N VAL A 39 2.80 -4.09 -5.05
CA VAL A 39 3.70 -4.48 -6.13
C VAL A 39 5.13 -4.07 -5.76
N PRO A 40 6.12 -4.94 -5.85
CA PRO A 40 7.50 -4.54 -5.66
C PRO A 40 7.91 -3.55 -6.76
N LEU A 41 8.59 -2.47 -6.37
CA LEU A 41 9.09 -1.45 -7.30
C LEU A 41 9.95 -2.06 -8.41
N SER A 42 10.72 -3.08 -8.07
CA SER A 42 11.54 -3.84 -9.01
C SER A 42 10.72 -4.46 -10.16
N ALA A 43 9.48 -4.92 -9.89
CA ALA A 43 8.62 -5.46 -10.94
C ALA A 43 8.12 -4.36 -11.90
N LEU A 44 7.90 -3.14 -11.40
CA LEU A 44 7.55 -1.99 -12.24
C LEU A 44 8.74 -1.55 -13.11
N LEU A 45 9.95 -1.50 -12.53
CA LEU A 45 11.18 -1.17 -13.26
C LEU A 45 11.54 -2.21 -14.33
N ALA A 46 11.21 -3.49 -14.09
CA ALA A 46 11.39 -4.57 -15.05
C ALA A 46 10.43 -4.49 -16.26
N HIS A 47 9.45 -3.55 -16.25
CA HIS A 47 8.51 -3.36 -17.34
C HIS A 47 9.18 -2.55 -18.47
N GLY A 48 9.95 -3.24 -19.33
CA GLY A 48 10.86 -2.63 -20.31
C GLY A 48 10.20 -1.61 -21.27
N GLU A 49 8.90 -1.78 -21.57
CA GLU A 49 8.15 -0.86 -22.44
C GLU A 49 8.02 0.56 -21.84
N LEU A 50 8.12 0.70 -20.52
CA LEU A 50 8.01 2.01 -19.85
C LEU A 50 9.34 2.78 -19.83
N GLY A 51 10.47 2.11 -20.02
CA GLY A 51 11.79 2.73 -20.00
C GLY A 51 12.12 3.45 -18.67
N LEU A 52 11.49 3.07 -17.57
CA LEU A 52 11.71 3.65 -16.24
C LEU A 52 13.11 3.33 -15.75
N ARG A 53 13.76 4.29 -15.11
CA ARG A 53 15.10 4.10 -14.57
C ARG A 53 15.21 4.68 -13.16
N GLN A 54 15.58 3.88 -12.19
CA GLN A 54 15.91 4.40 -10.87
C GLN A 54 17.25 5.13 -10.92
N ILE A 55 17.31 6.36 -10.42
CA ILE A 55 18.47 7.24 -10.51
C ILE A 55 18.98 7.70 -9.14
N ALA A 56 18.22 7.50 -8.06
CA ALA A 56 18.63 7.81 -6.68
C ALA A 56 17.87 6.94 -5.67
N GLY A 57 18.31 7.02 -4.43
CA GLY A 57 17.76 6.27 -3.30
C GLY A 57 18.17 4.80 -3.27
N PRO A 58 17.78 4.05 -2.23
CA PRO A 58 18.18 2.66 -2.06
C PRO A 58 17.59 1.77 -3.16
N VAL A 59 18.43 0.89 -3.70
CA VAL A 59 18.00 -0.18 -4.61
C VAL A 59 17.53 -1.35 -3.75
N ASP A 60 16.31 -1.25 -3.26
CA ASP A 60 15.67 -2.29 -2.46
C ASP A 60 14.62 -3.03 -3.29
N ALA A 61 14.82 -4.33 -3.46
CA ALA A 61 13.89 -5.18 -4.20
C ALA A 61 12.52 -5.29 -3.51
N ASP A 62 12.45 -5.01 -2.21
CA ASP A 62 11.26 -5.16 -1.38
C ASP A 62 10.44 -3.86 -1.23
N THR A 63 10.89 -2.74 -1.83
CA THR A 63 10.08 -1.51 -1.83
C THR A 63 8.71 -1.77 -2.44
N ALA A 64 7.66 -1.69 -1.60
CA ALA A 64 6.29 -2.04 -1.96
C ALA A 64 5.51 -0.81 -2.42
N VAL A 65 4.96 -0.85 -3.64
CA VAL A 65 4.09 0.19 -4.20
C VAL A 65 2.65 -0.28 -4.09
N HIS A 66 1.82 0.49 -3.37
CA HIS A 66 0.39 0.23 -3.19
C HIS A 66 -0.47 0.94 -4.21
N TRP A 67 0.02 2.06 -4.77
CA TRP A 67 -0.71 2.88 -5.72
C TRP A 67 0.24 3.83 -6.46
N ALA A 68 -0.17 4.36 -7.62
CA ALA A 68 0.50 5.47 -8.28
C ALA A 68 -0.38 6.72 -8.21
N HIS A 69 0.18 7.81 -7.70
CA HIS A 69 -0.52 9.08 -7.53
C HIS A 69 0.22 10.18 -8.29
N THR A 70 -0.49 10.97 -9.10
CA THR A 70 0.10 12.13 -9.81
C THR A 70 -0.26 13.40 -9.06
N SER A 71 0.76 14.19 -8.71
CA SER A 71 0.56 15.48 -8.04
C SER A 71 1.62 16.48 -8.44
N GLU A 72 1.16 17.70 -8.75
CA GLU A 72 2.02 18.88 -9.00
C GLU A 72 1.95 19.86 -7.81
N MET A 73 1.65 19.37 -6.63
CA MET A 73 1.61 20.20 -5.42
C MET A 73 3.02 20.33 -4.82
N SER A 74 3.34 21.53 -4.34
CA SER A 74 4.58 21.78 -3.60
C SER A 74 4.62 21.11 -2.23
N ASP A 75 3.46 20.73 -1.70
CA ASP A 75 3.30 19.97 -0.47
C ASP A 75 2.26 18.85 -0.67
N PRO A 76 2.67 17.64 -1.08
CA PRO A 76 1.75 16.53 -1.27
C PRO A 76 1.40 15.82 0.05
N TYR A 77 2.09 16.10 1.16
CA TYR A 77 1.98 15.38 2.43
C TYR A 77 0.55 15.13 2.92
N PRO A 78 -0.39 16.13 2.92
CA PRO A 78 -1.74 15.92 3.44
C PRO A 78 -2.60 14.96 2.62
N TYR A 79 -2.17 14.63 1.40
CA TYR A 79 -2.95 13.86 0.43
C TYR A 79 -2.39 12.46 0.17
N LEU A 80 -1.24 12.12 0.75
CA LEU A 80 -0.65 10.80 0.67
C LEU A 80 -1.20 9.92 1.80
N LEU A 81 -1.48 8.66 1.47
CA LEU A 81 -1.99 7.64 2.40
C LEU A 81 -0.90 6.65 2.85
N GLY A 82 0.28 6.73 2.25
CA GLY A 82 1.41 5.84 2.45
C GLY A 82 1.50 4.70 1.42
N GLY A 83 2.71 4.40 1.01
CA GLY A 83 3.00 3.35 0.02
C GLY A 83 2.78 3.77 -1.44
N GLU A 84 2.58 5.05 -1.75
CA GLU A 84 2.41 5.51 -3.12
C GLU A 84 3.73 5.69 -3.87
N LEU A 85 3.69 5.40 -5.17
CA LEU A 85 4.58 6.00 -6.16
C LEU A 85 4.02 7.36 -6.56
N LEU A 86 4.62 8.44 -6.06
CA LEU A 86 4.23 9.80 -6.42
C LEU A 86 4.85 10.17 -7.77
N LEU A 87 4.05 10.62 -8.73
CA LEU A 87 4.49 11.04 -10.06
C LEU A 87 4.35 12.56 -10.20
N THR A 88 5.41 13.22 -10.62
CA THR A 88 5.43 14.67 -10.85
C THR A 88 6.23 15.03 -12.09
N ALA A 89 5.78 16.06 -12.83
CA ALA A 89 6.55 16.71 -13.89
C ALA A 89 7.38 17.89 -13.36
N GLY A 90 7.26 18.20 -12.07
CA GLY A 90 7.99 19.29 -11.44
C GLY A 90 7.45 20.68 -11.75
N VAL A 91 6.17 20.81 -12.13
CA VAL A 91 5.52 22.11 -12.41
C VAL A 91 5.56 23.03 -11.18
N HIS A 92 5.51 22.44 -9.98
CA HIS A 92 5.55 23.14 -8.71
C HIS A 92 6.94 23.66 -8.32
N ILE A 93 7.99 23.31 -9.06
CA ILE A 93 9.37 23.72 -8.74
C ILE A 93 9.54 25.19 -9.12
N PRO A 94 9.90 26.06 -8.17
CA PRO A 94 10.13 27.49 -8.46
C PRO A 94 11.33 27.68 -9.41
N GLU A 95 11.23 28.62 -10.38
CA GLU A 95 12.30 28.93 -11.32
C GLU A 95 13.62 29.35 -10.64
N ALA A 96 13.53 29.99 -9.48
CA ALA A 96 14.66 30.47 -8.68
C ALA A 96 15.05 29.52 -7.54
N THR A 97 14.93 28.20 -7.73
CA THR A 97 15.30 27.25 -6.68
C THR A 97 16.82 27.28 -6.49
N GLY A 98 17.26 28.02 -5.46
CA GLY A 98 18.64 28.01 -4.99
C GLY A 98 19.03 26.62 -4.44
N PRO A 99 20.33 26.37 -4.20
CA PRO A 99 20.80 25.07 -3.76
C PRO A 99 20.19 24.71 -2.39
N GLY A 100 19.42 23.64 -2.33
CA GLY A 100 19.33 22.80 -1.15
C GLY A 100 17.98 22.73 -0.43
N GLY A 101 17.34 23.80 -0.04
CA GLY A 101 16.28 23.73 0.98
C GLY A 101 14.92 23.23 0.46
N TYR A 102 14.55 23.55 -0.75
CA TYR A 102 13.24 23.21 -1.31
C TYR A 102 13.07 21.69 -1.48
N PHE A 103 14.01 21.06 -2.19
CA PHE A 103 13.93 19.63 -2.47
C PHE A 103 14.09 18.79 -1.20
N ASP A 104 14.93 19.21 -0.28
CA ASP A 104 15.08 18.53 1.02
C ASP A 104 13.76 18.53 1.79
N THR A 105 13.09 19.68 1.87
CA THR A 105 11.77 19.80 2.48
C THR A 105 10.72 18.98 1.74
N TYR A 106 10.69 19.03 0.41
CA TYR A 106 9.74 18.30 -0.41
C TYR A 106 9.86 16.78 -0.23
N VAL A 107 11.08 16.26 -0.34
CA VAL A 107 11.36 14.82 -0.20
C VAL A 107 11.12 14.33 1.22
N SER A 108 11.57 15.09 2.24
CA SER A 108 11.33 14.72 3.64
C SER A 108 9.84 14.60 3.97
N ARG A 109 8.98 15.44 3.38
CA ARG A 109 7.53 15.37 3.57
C ARG A 109 6.92 14.15 2.88
N ILE A 110 7.38 13.77 1.70
CA ILE A 110 6.94 12.53 1.03
C ILE A 110 7.31 11.32 1.88
N VAL A 111 8.54 11.28 2.40
CA VAL A 111 9.00 10.20 3.28
C VAL A 111 8.19 10.16 4.58
N ALA A 112 7.94 11.32 5.20
CA ALA A 112 7.13 11.42 6.41
C ALA A 112 5.68 10.97 6.21
N ALA A 113 5.13 11.12 5.00
CA ALA A 113 3.83 10.58 4.61
C ALA A 113 3.87 9.08 4.30
N GLY A 114 5.03 8.43 4.33
CA GLY A 114 5.20 7.02 3.96
C GLY A 114 5.17 6.75 2.46
N GLY A 115 5.46 7.75 1.61
CA GLY A 115 5.58 7.55 0.17
C GLY A 115 6.63 6.50 -0.17
N ALA A 116 6.33 5.58 -1.09
CA ALA A 116 7.20 4.46 -1.44
C ALA A 116 8.32 4.86 -2.42
N ALA A 117 8.02 5.74 -3.36
CA ALA A 117 8.96 6.21 -4.37
C ALA A 117 8.48 7.52 -5.01
N LEU A 118 9.39 8.26 -5.64
CA LEU A 118 9.11 9.44 -6.44
C LEU A 118 9.44 9.17 -7.91
N GLY A 119 8.51 9.39 -8.82
CA GLY A 119 8.73 9.36 -10.27
C GLY A 119 8.74 10.78 -10.84
N PHE A 120 9.82 11.15 -11.51
CA PHE A 120 9.99 12.44 -12.12
C PHE A 120 9.93 12.36 -13.65
N GLY A 121 8.96 13.03 -14.25
CA GLY A 121 8.78 13.10 -15.70
C GLY A 121 9.73 14.09 -16.35
N VAL A 122 10.54 13.61 -17.28
CA VAL A 122 11.41 14.43 -18.11
C VAL A 122 10.62 14.91 -19.33
N ALA A 123 10.73 16.20 -19.66
CA ALA A 123 9.99 16.91 -20.71
C ALA A 123 8.44 16.83 -20.56
N PRO A 124 7.70 17.86 -20.96
CA PRO A 124 8.20 19.11 -21.57
C PRO A 124 8.65 20.18 -20.56
N VAL A 125 8.44 19.96 -19.24
CA VAL A 125 8.70 21.00 -18.21
C VAL A 125 10.19 21.11 -17.90
N HIS A 126 10.86 19.98 -17.73
CA HIS A 126 12.29 19.89 -17.42
C HIS A 126 12.99 18.96 -18.41
N ASP A 127 14.15 19.38 -18.93
CA ASP A 127 14.95 18.57 -19.85
C ASP A 127 15.65 17.40 -19.14
N ARG A 128 15.79 17.49 -17.83
CA ARG A 128 16.45 16.49 -16.96
C ARG A 128 15.96 16.60 -15.53
N VAL A 129 16.16 15.53 -14.77
CA VAL A 129 15.90 15.54 -13.34
C VAL A 129 16.86 16.49 -12.63
N PRO A 130 16.37 17.41 -11.76
CA PRO A 130 17.24 18.33 -11.03
C PRO A 130 18.22 17.60 -10.11
N GLY A 131 19.52 17.94 -10.19
CA GLY A 131 20.55 17.29 -9.36
C GLY A 131 20.33 17.45 -7.85
N ALA A 132 19.73 18.57 -7.43
CA ALA A 132 19.36 18.79 -6.04
C ALA A 132 18.23 17.85 -5.56
N LEU A 133 17.30 17.47 -6.44
CA LEU A 133 16.28 16.46 -6.14
C LEU A 133 16.90 15.07 -5.99
N VAL A 134 17.85 14.72 -6.87
CA VAL A 134 18.62 13.45 -6.76
C VAL A 134 19.33 13.38 -5.40
N ALA A 135 20.05 14.43 -5.03
CA ALA A 135 20.77 14.48 -3.75
C ALA A 135 19.81 14.40 -2.54
N ALA A 136 18.65 15.06 -2.59
CA ALA A 136 17.66 14.98 -1.53
C ALA A 136 17.07 13.57 -1.40
N CYS A 137 16.77 12.91 -2.52
CA CYS A 137 16.26 11.54 -2.52
C CYS A 137 17.28 10.54 -1.94
N ASP A 138 18.57 10.70 -2.28
CA ASP A 138 19.64 9.89 -1.69
C ASP A 138 19.76 10.13 -0.17
N ALA A 139 19.72 11.39 0.26
CA ALA A 139 19.83 11.77 1.66
C ALA A 139 18.68 11.22 2.52
N HIS A 140 17.46 11.22 2.01
CA HIS A 140 16.27 10.75 2.72
C HIS A 140 15.93 9.28 2.45
N GLY A 141 16.70 8.58 1.61
CA GLY A 141 16.47 7.18 1.28
C GLY A 141 15.18 6.94 0.49
N LEU A 142 14.73 7.89 -0.32
CA LEU A 142 13.55 7.75 -1.17
C LEU A 142 13.97 7.31 -2.58
N PRO A 143 13.50 6.15 -3.10
CA PRO A 143 13.75 5.77 -4.48
C PRO A 143 13.24 6.83 -5.46
N LEU A 144 14.11 7.33 -6.34
CA LEU A 144 13.78 8.28 -7.39
C LEU A 144 13.85 7.61 -8.76
N ILE A 145 12.77 7.70 -9.51
CA ILE A 145 12.60 7.08 -10.81
C ILE A 145 12.51 8.18 -11.86
N GLU A 146 13.35 8.12 -12.87
CA GLU A 146 13.21 8.92 -14.08
C GLU A 146 12.16 8.30 -15.00
N VAL A 147 11.17 9.10 -15.40
CA VAL A 147 10.14 8.73 -16.36
C VAL A 147 10.49 9.41 -17.69
N PRO A 148 10.83 8.67 -18.75
CA PRO A 148 11.26 9.24 -20.02
C PRO A 148 10.11 9.93 -20.76
N PRO A 149 10.39 10.86 -21.71
CA PRO A 149 9.37 11.59 -22.46
C PRO A 149 8.40 10.71 -23.26
N SER A 150 8.83 9.50 -23.62
CA SER A 150 8.01 8.52 -24.34
C SER A 150 6.92 7.87 -23.45
N THR A 151 7.01 8.05 -22.13
CA THR A 151 6.14 7.37 -21.17
C THR A 151 5.25 8.34 -20.42
N THR A 152 3.95 8.15 -20.52
CA THR A 152 2.97 8.97 -19.82
C THR A 152 2.78 8.49 -18.37
N PHE A 153 2.45 9.41 -17.46
CA PHE A 153 2.09 9.05 -16.07
C PHE A 153 0.89 8.09 -16.01
N SER A 154 -0.07 8.27 -16.92
CA SER A 154 -1.18 7.33 -17.06
C SER A 154 -0.73 5.92 -17.47
N GLY A 155 0.35 5.82 -18.28
CA GLY A 155 0.98 4.55 -18.63
C GLY A 155 1.59 3.86 -17.42
N VAL A 156 2.34 4.63 -16.60
CA VAL A 156 2.92 4.12 -15.35
C VAL A 156 1.83 3.67 -14.38
N ALA A 157 0.81 4.49 -14.15
CA ALA A 157 -0.31 4.16 -13.27
C ALA A 157 -1.05 2.89 -13.74
N ARG A 158 -1.26 2.76 -15.05
CA ARG A 158 -1.86 1.55 -15.64
C ARG A 158 -1.01 0.31 -15.41
N ALA A 159 0.31 0.41 -15.54
CA ALA A 159 1.22 -0.71 -15.30
C ALA A 159 1.19 -1.14 -13.83
N VAL A 160 1.22 -0.20 -12.88
CA VAL A 160 1.05 -0.49 -11.44
C VAL A 160 -0.26 -1.25 -11.22
N TRP A 161 -1.37 -0.74 -11.75
CA TRP A 161 -2.67 -1.39 -11.63
C TRP A 161 -2.69 -2.81 -12.22
N GLN A 162 -2.10 -3.01 -13.40
CA GLN A 162 -2.02 -4.33 -14.03
C GLN A 162 -1.19 -5.32 -13.22
N LEU A 163 -0.06 -4.87 -12.65
CA LEU A 163 0.76 -5.70 -11.77
C LEU A 163 0.01 -6.09 -10.50
N MET A 164 -0.72 -5.15 -9.88
CA MET A 164 -1.58 -5.42 -8.72
C MET A 164 -2.69 -6.43 -9.06
N ALA A 165 -3.35 -6.26 -10.20
CA ALA A 165 -4.38 -7.20 -10.66
C ALA A 165 -3.81 -8.61 -10.87
N ARG A 166 -2.62 -8.72 -11.48
CA ARG A 166 -1.93 -10.02 -11.66
C ARG A 166 -1.56 -10.65 -10.31
N ALA A 167 -1.04 -9.87 -9.37
CA ALA A 167 -0.70 -10.35 -8.03
C ALA A 167 -1.94 -10.90 -7.30
N ARG A 168 -3.06 -10.16 -7.35
CA ARG A 168 -4.35 -10.59 -6.78
C ARG A 168 -4.87 -11.87 -7.44
N HIS A 169 -4.80 -11.97 -8.76
CA HIS A 169 -5.19 -13.19 -9.46
C HIS A 169 -4.32 -14.40 -9.09
N ALA A 170 -3.02 -14.19 -8.93
CA ALA A 170 -2.11 -15.25 -8.50
C ALA A 170 -2.43 -15.74 -7.09
N GLU A 171 -2.76 -14.82 -6.18
CA GLU A 171 -3.16 -15.16 -4.81
C GLU A 171 -4.47 -15.94 -4.77
N LEU A 172 -5.50 -15.48 -5.49
CA LEU A 172 -6.79 -16.18 -5.61
C LEU A 172 -6.63 -17.58 -6.19
N ARG A 173 -5.79 -17.74 -7.22
CA ARG A 173 -5.45 -19.07 -7.77
C ARG A 173 -4.81 -19.96 -6.72
N ARG A 174 -3.81 -19.44 -5.99
CA ARG A 174 -3.13 -20.20 -4.94
C ARG A 174 -4.12 -20.72 -3.88
N VAL A 175 -5.04 -19.87 -3.44
CA VAL A 175 -6.08 -20.26 -2.46
C VAL A 175 -6.99 -21.35 -3.06
N THR A 176 -7.49 -21.15 -4.28
CA THR A 176 -8.36 -22.11 -4.95
C THR A 176 -7.67 -23.47 -5.16
N GLU A 177 -6.43 -23.48 -5.62
CA GLU A 177 -5.63 -24.68 -5.82
C GLU A 177 -5.33 -25.38 -4.48
N ALA A 178 -5.10 -24.63 -3.42
CA ALA A 178 -4.92 -25.18 -2.07
C ALA A 178 -6.21 -25.85 -1.59
N GLN A 179 -7.37 -25.20 -1.73
CA GLN A 179 -8.67 -25.76 -1.33
C GLN A 179 -9.01 -27.02 -2.12
N GLN A 180 -8.85 -26.99 -3.44
CA GLN A 180 -9.08 -28.16 -4.30
C GLN A 180 -8.14 -29.31 -3.95
N GLY A 181 -6.87 -29.00 -3.73
CA GLY A 181 -5.87 -29.98 -3.33
C GLY A 181 -6.16 -30.63 -1.96
N LEU A 182 -6.66 -29.85 -0.99
CA LEU A 182 -7.07 -30.37 0.32
C LEU A 182 -8.33 -31.24 0.22
N ALA A 183 -9.33 -30.83 -0.56
CA ALA A 183 -10.54 -31.62 -0.80
C ALA A 183 -10.21 -32.98 -1.47
N ALA A 184 -9.34 -32.96 -2.49
CA ALA A 184 -8.86 -34.16 -3.13
C ALA A 184 -8.03 -35.06 -2.21
N ALA A 185 -7.25 -34.48 -1.30
CA ALA A 185 -6.50 -35.23 -0.29
C ALA A 185 -7.43 -35.88 0.74
N ALA A 186 -8.50 -35.20 1.17
CA ALA A 186 -9.49 -35.72 2.09
C ALA A 186 -10.30 -36.90 1.54
N SER A 187 -10.39 -37.04 0.21
CA SER A 187 -11.10 -38.13 -0.45
C SER A 187 -10.24 -39.40 -0.66
N ARG A 188 -8.99 -39.41 -0.16
CA ARG A 188 -8.09 -40.58 -0.27
C ARG A 188 -8.35 -41.63 0.81
N PRO A 189 -7.91 -42.90 0.60
CA PRO A 189 -8.07 -43.97 1.60
C PRO A 189 -7.44 -43.66 2.97
N ASP A 190 -6.31 -42.92 2.99
CA ASP A 190 -5.68 -42.39 4.22
C ASP A 190 -5.78 -40.85 4.20
N PRO A 191 -6.94 -40.29 4.59
CA PRO A 191 -7.22 -38.87 4.44
C PRO A 191 -6.36 -38.00 5.37
N VAL A 192 -6.11 -38.43 6.60
CA VAL A 192 -5.37 -37.63 7.58
C VAL A 192 -3.94 -37.33 7.09
N ARG A 193 -3.21 -38.36 6.72
CA ARG A 193 -1.84 -38.20 6.21
C ARG A 193 -1.78 -37.48 4.88
N ALA A 194 -2.79 -37.70 4.02
CA ALA A 194 -2.86 -37.00 2.74
C ALA A 194 -3.10 -35.49 2.90
N VAL A 195 -4.02 -35.10 3.79
CA VAL A 195 -4.31 -33.70 4.12
C VAL A 195 -3.10 -33.05 4.79
N LEU A 196 -2.45 -33.70 5.76
CA LEU A 196 -1.26 -33.14 6.41
C LEU A 196 -0.11 -32.91 5.41
N ARG A 197 0.12 -33.86 4.49
CA ARG A 197 1.12 -33.67 3.42
C ARG A 197 0.78 -32.48 2.52
N ARG A 198 -0.50 -32.33 2.16
CA ARG A 198 -0.93 -31.21 1.33
C ARG A 198 -0.80 -29.87 2.05
N LEU A 199 -1.20 -29.81 3.35
CA LEU A 199 -0.99 -28.61 4.18
C LEU A 199 0.48 -28.25 4.28
N ALA A 200 1.34 -29.21 4.59
CA ALA A 200 2.79 -28.99 4.67
C ALA A 200 3.36 -28.42 3.36
N GLN A 201 2.88 -28.91 2.21
CA GLN A 201 3.24 -28.35 0.89
C GLN A 201 2.73 -26.92 0.69
N CYS A 202 1.47 -26.63 1.05
CA CYS A 202 0.88 -25.30 0.88
C CYS A 202 1.62 -24.22 1.69
N VAL A 203 2.06 -24.56 2.91
CA VAL A 203 2.77 -23.63 3.80
C VAL A 203 4.29 -23.72 3.67
N ASN A 204 4.78 -24.59 2.79
CA ASN A 204 6.22 -24.90 2.65
C ASN A 204 6.89 -25.19 4.01
N GLY A 205 6.23 -25.99 4.84
CA GLY A 205 6.63 -26.22 6.21
C GLY A 205 6.19 -27.59 6.73
N THR A 206 5.84 -27.64 8.02
CA THR A 206 5.38 -28.85 8.70
C THR A 206 3.92 -28.71 9.11
N ALA A 207 3.16 -29.77 8.94
CA ALA A 207 1.81 -29.93 9.48
C ALA A 207 1.80 -31.08 10.46
N VAL A 208 1.32 -30.84 11.69
CA VAL A 208 1.23 -31.84 12.75
C VAL A 208 -0.19 -31.89 13.32
N LEU A 209 -0.74 -33.07 13.46
CA LEU A 209 -2.01 -33.30 14.10
C LEU A 209 -1.77 -33.81 15.54
N TYR A 210 -2.32 -33.07 16.51
CA TYR A 210 -2.30 -33.47 17.91
C TYR A 210 -3.67 -33.97 18.37
N GLY A 211 -3.67 -34.98 19.23
CA GLY A 211 -4.85 -35.41 19.95
C GLY A 211 -5.25 -34.41 21.06
N PRO A 212 -6.43 -34.63 21.70
CA PRO A 212 -6.93 -33.75 22.77
C PRO A 212 -5.95 -33.62 23.95
N GLU A 213 -5.17 -34.65 24.20
CA GLU A 213 -4.18 -34.70 25.28
C GLU A 213 -2.79 -34.18 24.89
N GLY A 214 -2.65 -33.66 23.65
CA GLY A 214 -1.40 -33.11 23.14
C GLY A 214 -0.40 -34.17 22.67
N THR A 215 -0.83 -35.42 22.46
CA THR A 215 -0.02 -36.45 21.80
C THR A 215 -0.03 -36.24 20.29
N GLU A 216 1.15 -36.37 19.63
CA GLU A 216 1.24 -36.33 18.20
C GLU A 216 0.59 -37.58 17.58
N LEU A 217 -0.45 -37.38 16.75
CA LEU A 217 -1.15 -38.44 16.05
C LEU A 217 -0.59 -38.69 14.65
N ALA A 218 -0.19 -37.64 13.97
CA ALA A 218 0.41 -37.71 12.63
C ALA A 218 1.14 -36.42 12.30
N SER A 219 2.19 -36.52 11.46
CA SER A 219 2.91 -35.36 10.95
C SER A 219 3.33 -35.53 9.49
N ALA A 220 3.57 -34.42 8.80
CA ALA A 220 4.08 -34.35 7.44
C ALA A 220 4.86 -33.08 7.20
N GLY A 221 5.84 -33.14 6.27
CA GLY A 221 6.69 -32.02 5.88
C GLY A 221 8.06 -32.06 6.54
N ARG A 222 8.86 -31.02 6.28
CA ARG A 222 10.16 -30.79 6.89
C ARG A 222 10.05 -29.57 7.81
N GLY A 223 10.31 -29.73 9.08
CA GLY A 223 10.02 -28.66 9.99
C GLY A 223 10.95 -28.56 11.20
N PRO A 224 10.58 -27.66 12.12
CA PRO A 224 11.34 -27.37 13.32
C PRO A 224 11.51 -28.63 14.19
N THR A 225 12.45 -28.56 15.11
CA THR A 225 12.75 -29.65 16.03
C THR A 225 11.53 -30.04 16.88
N PRO A 226 11.42 -31.28 17.34
CA PRO A 226 10.33 -31.71 18.20
C PRO A 226 10.12 -30.82 19.43
N ALA A 227 11.19 -30.24 19.98
CA ALA A 227 11.12 -29.32 21.12
C ALA A 227 10.39 -28.00 20.78
N ALA A 228 10.61 -27.43 19.59
CA ALA A 228 9.91 -26.24 19.14
C ALA A 228 8.42 -26.50 18.86
N LEU A 229 8.10 -27.69 18.33
CA LEU A 229 6.70 -28.12 18.13
C LEU A 229 5.97 -28.35 19.46
N ALA A 230 6.65 -28.89 20.47
CA ALA A 230 6.09 -29.06 21.82
C ALA A 230 5.79 -27.70 22.48
N GLY A 231 6.65 -26.69 22.28
CA GLY A 231 6.41 -25.33 22.75
C GLY A 231 5.17 -24.70 22.10
N LEU A 232 4.99 -24.85 20.78
CA LEU A 232 3.79 -24.37 20.06
C LEU A 232 2.52 -25.11 20.50
N ALA A 233 2.59 -26.43 20.67
CA ALA A 233 1.46 -27.24 21.14
C ALA A 233 0.98 -26.82 22.53
N ALA A 234 1.88 -26.37 23.41
CA ALA A 234 1.52 -25.86 24.72
C ALA A 234 0.73 -24.53 24.65
N VAL A 235 1.03 -23.68 23.66
CA VAL A 235 0.35 -22.39 23.46
C VAL A 235 -1.04 -22.58 22.83
N VAL A 236 -1.20 -23.57 21.95
CA VAL A 236 -2.44 -23.79 21.18
C VAL A 236 -3.46 -24.64 21.94
N ARG A 237 -3.12 -25.22 23.12
CA ARG A 237 -4.07 -26.01 23.92
C ARG A 237 -5.30 -25.20 24.32
N PRO A 238 -6.54 -25.70 24.05
CA PRO A 238 -7.75 -25.06 24.55
C PRO A 238 -7.68 -25.04 26.10
N GLY A 239 -7.60 -23.85 26.67
CA GLY A 239 -7.53 -23.64 28.13
C GLY A 239 -6.23 -23.04 28.68
N ALA A 240 -5.22 -22.75 27.86
CA ALA A 240 -3.98 -22.09 28.29
C ALA A 240 -4.10 -20.56 28.43
N ALA A 241 -5.24 -19.96 28.09
CA ALA A 241 -5.53 -18.54 28.29
C ALA A 241 -6.39 -18.38 29.56
N ARG A 242 -5.77 -18.22 30.73
CA ARG A 242 -6.30 -17.57 31.92
C ARG A 242 -5.32 -16.52 32.39
#